data_601da46eea9ca302c8241a79721c5196
#
_entry.id   601da46eea9ca302c8241a79721c5196
#
_cell.length_a   1.000
_cell.length_b   1.000
_cell.length_c   1.000
_cell.angle_alpha   90.00
_cell.angle_beta   90.00
_cell.angle_gamma   90.00
#
_symmetry.space_group_name_H-M   'P 1'
#
loop_
_entity.id
_entity.type
_entity.pdbx_description
1 polymer ?
#
loop_
_entity_poly.entity_id
_entity_poly.type
_entity_poly.pdbx_seq_one_letter_code
_entity_poly.pdbx_strand_id
1 'polypeptide(L)'
;MTQKAVVMARGLGTRMQREAEGVELSEEHLRAARAGQKALMPLLGRPMLDYVVDSLLQAGLRHVCLVIAPEADAMRQAARRISAVAGARIECAVQQEPRGTADAVLAAEDFAAGDTFVVCNGDNLYPSAALGQLARLQDGDCRVVGFDRDGLLRHSNIAPERIKAFAAMTVAEDGRLTGIVEKPPDVERYVRDGHLWVNMNLYRFAPAIFDACRSIKPDPVRHELELTAAVAELVRRGKPAFRVVFSEDGVLDLTSRSDIPAAERALADRRLSF
;
A
#
# COMPACT_ATOMS: atom_id res chain seq x y z
N MET A 1 -8.36 14.63 12.68
CA MET A 1 -7.22 13.69 12.50
C MET A 1 -7.76 12.32 12.17
N THR A 2 -7.23 11.70 11.14
CA THR A 2 -7.58 10.33 10.76
C THR A 2 -6.87 9.34 11.69
N GLN A 3 -7.61 8.40 12.29
CA GLN A 3 -7.06 7.33 13.14
C GLN A 3 -7.21 5.95 12.52
N LYS A 4 -7.93 5.85 11.40
CA LYS A 4 -8.24 4.62 10.70
C LYS A 4 -7.25 4.34 9.56
N ALA A 5 -6.81 3.10 9.45
CA ALA A 5 -6.02 2.63 8.32
C ALA A 5 -6.57 1.31 7.78
N VAL A 6 -6.53 1.15 6.47
CA VAL A 6 -6.84 -0.08 5.74
C VAL A 6 -5.57 -0.61 5.11
N VAL A 7 -5.20 -1.83 5.45
CA VAL A 7 -4.04 -2.54 4.91
C VAL A 7 -4.54 -3.60 3.93
N MET A 8 -4.22 -3.42 2.66
CA MET A 8 -4.55 -4.40 1.62
C MET A 8 -3.60 -5.59 1.69
N ALA A 9 -4.06 -6.72 2.23
CA ALA A 9 -3.24 -7.89 2.52
C ALA A 9 -3.77 -9.21 1.92
N ARG A 10 -4.67 -9.11 0.91
CA ARG A 10 -5.24 -10.29 0.23
C ARG A 10 -4.43 -10.78 -0.98
N GLY A 11 -3.40 -10.04 -1.39
CA GLY A 11 -2.64 -10.34 -2.60
C GLY A 11 -2.21 -11.81 -2.69
N LEU A 12 -2.34 -12.42 -3.88
CA LEU A 12 -2.04 -13.84 -4.12
C LEU A 12 -0.53 -14.18 -4.05
N GLY A 13 0.33 -13.17 -4.06
CA GLY A 13 1.78 -13.35 -3.95
C GLY A 13 2.40 -14.19 -5.08
N THR A 14 1.80 -14.21 -6.26
CA THR A 14 2.21 -15.09 -7.38
C THR A 14 3.68 -14.92 -7.80
N ARG A 15 4.23 -13.71 -7.68
CA ARG A 15 5.66 -13.45 -7.92
C ARG A 15 6.54 -14.01 -6.80
N MET A 16 6.08 -13.93 -5.56
CA MET A 16 6.76 -14.49 -4.39
C MET A 16 6.79 -16.03 -4.42
N GLN A 17 5.78 -16.67 -5.02
CA GLN A 17 5.71 -18.14 -5.16
C GLN A 17 6.72 -18.67 -6.18
N ARG A 18 7.16 -17.85 -7.15
CA ARG A 18 8.16 -18.25 -8.14
C ARG A 18 9.54 -18.40 -7.49
N GLU A 19 10.31 -19.34 -7.98
CA GLU A 19 11.71 -19.49 -7.56
C GLU A 19 12.53 -18.29 -8.00
N ALA A 20 13.54 -17.95 -7.20
CA ALA A 20 14.52 -16.93 -7.50
C ALA A 20 15.90 -17.58 -7.49
N GLU A 21 16.62 -17.51 -8.61
CA GLU A 21 17.97 -18.01 -8.70
C GLU A 21 18.94 -17.17 -7.86
N GLY A 22 19.91 -17.84 -7.23
CA GLY A 22 21.00 -17.16 -6.50
C GLY A 22 20.58 -16.53 -5.16
N VAL A 23 19.40 -16.85 -4.64
CA VAL A 23 18.96 -16.36 -3.33
C VAL A 23 18.85 -17.51 -2.35
N GLU A 24 19.70 -17.51 -1.34
CA GLU A 24 19.61 -18.45 -0.22
C GLU A 24 18.53 -17.99 0.77
N LEU A 25 17.52 -18.82 0.97
CA LEU A 25 16.39 -18.56 1.85
C LEU A 25 16.26 -19.67 2.89
N SER A 26 15.89 -19.30 4.11
CA SER A 26 15.58 -20.26 5.15
C SER A 26 14.32 -21.08 4.81
N GLU A 27 14.18 -22.25 5.44
CA GLU A 27 12.97 -23.09 5.31
C GLU A 27 11.68 -22.31 5.69
N GLU A 28 11.78 -21.38 6.61
CA GLU A 28 10.65 -20.54 7.02
C GLU A 28 10.25 -19.56 5.89
N HIS A 29 11.24 -18.88 5.27
CA HIS A 29 11.02 -18.04 4.10
C HIS A 29 10.37 -18.82 2.95
N LEU A 30 10.90 -20.02 2.66
CA LEU A 30 10.38 -20.87 1.57
C LEU A 30 8.92 -21.29 1.83
N ARG A 31 8.56 -21.64 3.06
CA ARG A 31 7.18 -21.97 3.42
C ARG A 31 6.24 -20.77 3.24
N ALA A 32 6.63 -19.61 3.76
CA ALA A 32 5.83 -18.38 3.63
C ALA A 32 5.70 -17.95 2.15
N ALA A 33 6.77 -18.05 1.36
CA ALA A 33 6.77 -17.76 -0.06
C ALA A 33 5.83 -18.68 -0.85
N ARG A 34 5.84 -19.99 -0.59
CA ARG A 34 4.93 -20.96 -1.22
C ARG A 34 3.47 -20.69 -0.90
N ALA A 35 3.20 -20.24 0.32
CA ALA A 35 1.85 -19.83 0.74
C ALA A 35 1.37 -18.51 0.09
N GLY A 36 2.27 -17.74 -0.56
CA GLY A 36 1.96 -16.46 -1.18
C GLY A 36 1.59 -15.34 -0.19
N GLN A 37 1.74 -15.58 1.11
CA GLN A 37 1.32 -14.67 2.18
C GLN A 37 2.41 -13.64 2.47
N LYS A 38 2.63 -12.69 1.56
CA LYS A 38 3.70 -11.69 1.66
C LYS A 38 3.67 -10.88 2.97
N ALA A 39 2.49 -10.50 3.43
CA ALA A 39 2.34 -9.77 4.69
C ALA A 39 2.80 -10.60 5.91
N LEU A 40 2.80 -11.92 5.82
CA LEU A 40 3.31 -12.81 6.86
C LEU A 40 4.73 -13.32 6.60
N MET A 41 5.41 -12.82 5.57
CA MET A 41 6.81 -13.15 5.32
C MET A 41 7.65 -12.81 6.55
N PRO A 42 8.36 -13.79 7.14
CA PRO A 42 9.23 -13.52 8.26
C PRO A 42 10.44 -12.68 7.80
N LEU A 43 10.73 -11.61 8.50
CA LEU A 43 11.89 -10.77 8.31
C LEU A 43 12.53 -10.55 9.69
N LEU A 44 13.76 -11.01 9.87
CA LEU A 44 14.46 -10.97 11.17
C LEU A 44 13.62 -11.56 12.32
N GLY A 45 12.91 -12.66 12.05
CA GLY A 45 12.09 -13.37 13.02
C GLY A 45 10.73 -12.73 13.33
N ARG A 46 10.31 -11.69 12.61
CA ARG A 46 9.01 -11.03 12.75
C ARG A 46 8.30 -10.96 11.39
N PRO A 47 6.97 -11.16 11.32
CA PRO A 47 6.23 -10.98 10.07
C PRO A 47 6.34 -9.53 9.53
N MET A 48 6.39 -9.37 8.21
CA MET A 48 6.32 -8.05 7.55
C MET A 48 5.15 -7.20 8.08
N LEU A 49 4.01 -7.81 8.36
CA LEU A 49 2.83 -7.16 8.92
C LEU A 49 3.12 -6.42 10.24
N ASP A 50 4.00 -6.96 11.08
CA ASP A 50 4.36 -6.33 12.35
C ASP A 50 5.02 -4.98 12.10
N TYR A 51 5.93 -4.90 11.12
CA TYR A 51 6.59 -3.65 10.74
C TYR A 51 5.62 -2.65 10.10
N VAL A 52 4.70 -3.13 9.26
CA VAL A 52 3.67 -2.28 8.63
C VAL A 52 2.77 -1.69 9.70
N VAL A 53 2.23 -2.52 10.61
CA VAL A 53 1.33 -2.04 11.67
C VAL A 53 2.07 -1.12 12.64
N ASP A 54 3.30 -1.43 13.04
CA ASP A 54 4.12 -0.56 13.89
C ASP A 54 4.27 0.84 13.28
N SER A 55 4.54 0.94 11.97
CA SER A 55 4.63 2.23 11.29
C SER A 55 3.32 3.03 11.34
N LEU A 56 2.19 2.34 11.15
CA LEU A 56 0.86 2.95 11.26
C LEU A 56 0.60 3.47 12.67
N LEU A 57 0.94 2.68 13.69
CA LEU A 57 0.77 3.07 15.10
C LEU A 57 1.65 4.27 15.48
N GLN A 58 2.89 4.30 15.02
CA GLN A 58 3.80 5.45 15.21
C GLN A 58 3.27 6.71 14.53
N ALA A 59 2.56 6.58 13.42
CA ALA A 59 1.87 7.69 12.76
C ALA A 59 0.56 8.13 13.44
N GLY A 60 0.12 7.42 14.50
CA GLY A 60 -1.12 7.70 15.23
C GLY A 60 -2.37 6.99 14.68
N LEU A 61 -2.20 6.07 13.72
CA LEU A 61 -3.29 5.28 13.13
C LEU A 61 -3.53 4.02 13.98
N ARG A 62 -4.40 4.11 14.97
CA ARG A 62 -4.59 3.07 16.00
C ARG A 62 -5.76 2.13 15.74
N HIS A 63 -6.58 2.41 14.74
CA HIS A 63 -7.67 1.55 14.32
C HIS A 63 -7.36 1.05 12.91
N VAL A 64 -6.98 -0.22 12.79
CA VAL A 64 -6.45 -0.81 11.55
C VAL A 64 -7.36 -1.93 11.07
N CYS A 65 -7.73 -1.90 9.81
CA CYS A 65 -8.44 -2.98 9.13
C CYS A 65 -7.49 -3.71 8.17
N LEU A 66 -7.35 -5.01 8.35
CA LEU A 66 -6.65 -5.88 7.40
C LEU A 66 -7.66 -6.43 6.39
N VAL A 67 -7.49 -6.12 5.12
CA VAL A 67 -8.30 -6.73 4.06
C VAL A 67 -7.65 -8.05 3.65
N ILE A 68 -8.34 -9.15 3.91
CA ILE A 68 -7.81 -10.51 3.82
C ILE A 68 -8.68 -11.43 2.94
N ALA A 69 -8.16 -12.59 2.56
CA ALA A 69 -8.94 -13.65 1.92
C ALA A 69 -9.87 -14.35 2.94
N PRO A 70 -10.95 -15.03 2.47
CA PRO A 70 -11.86 -15.78 3.34
C PRO A 70 -11.15 -16.80 4.22
N GLU A 71 -10.17 -17.53 3.70
CA GLU A 71 -9.45 -18.62 4.36
C GLU A 71 -8.15 -18.16 5.08
N ALA A 72 -7.95 -16.87 5.30
CA ALA A 72 -6.71 -16.31 5.86
C ALA A 72 -6.64 -16.41 7.40
N ASP A 73 -6.71 -17.61 7.97
CA ASP A 73 -6.69 -17.81 9.43
C ASP A 73 -5.39 -17.33 10.08
N ALA A 74 -4.24 -17.51 9.42
CA ALA A 74 -2.97 -17.00 9.90
C ALA A 74 -2.97 -15.47 10.03
N MET A 75 -3.61 -14.75 9.09
CA MET A 75 -3.77 -13.30 9.16
C MET A 75 -4.69 -12.89 10.32
N ARG A 76 -5.79 -13.62 10.56
CA ARG A 76 -6.67 -13.39 11.72
C ARG A 76 -5.94 -13.62 13.04
N GLN A 77 -5.10 -14.65 13.12
CA GLN A 77 -4.26 -14.91 14.30
C GLN A 77 -3.24 -13.78 14.51
N ALA A 78 -2.57 -13.32 13.44
CA ALA A 78 -1.65 -12.18 13.51
C ALA A 78 -2.37 -10.90 13.97
N ALA A 79 -3.56 -10.61 13.45
CA ALA A 79 -4.38 -9.46 13.87
C ALA A 79 -4.69 -9.51 15.38
N ARG A 80 -5.14 -10.66 15.88
CA ARG A 80 -5.42 -10.86 17.33
C ARG A 80 -4.17 -10.69 18.18
N ARG A 81 -3.05 -11.29 17.77
CA ARG A 81 -1.76 -11.18 18.47
C ARG A 81 -1.31 -9.72 18.54
N ILE A 82 -1.28 -9.00 17.42
CA ILE A 82 -0.85 -7.59 17.37
C ILE A 82 -1.79 -6.73 18.23
N SER A 83 -3.11 -6.91 18.12
CA SER A 83 -4.07 -6.15 18.91
C SER A 83 -3.85 -6.32 20.41
N ALA A 84 -3.50 -7.53 20.86
CA ALA A 84 -3.27 -7.82 22.27
C ALA A 84 -2.00 -7.14 22.84
N VAL A 85 -0.94 -6.97 22.04
CA VAL A 85 0.36 -6.46 22.49
C VAL A 85 0.58 -4.97 22.17
N ALA A 86 -0.03 -4.47 21.12
CA ALA A 86 0.21 -3.10 20.61
C ALA A 86 -0.75 -2.04 21.17
N GLY A 87 -1.77 -2.43 21.94
CA GLY A 87 -2.80 -1.50 22.43
C GLY A 87 -3.57 -0.80 21.32
N ALA A 88 -3.78 -1.50 20.19
CA ALA A 88 -4.44 -1.00 19.00
C ALA A 88 -5.63 -1.91 18.63
N ARG A 89 -6.64 -1.33 17.97
CA ARG A 89 -7.76 -2.10 17.45
C ARG A 89 -7.43 -2.59 16.05
N ILE A 90 -7.25 -3.90 15.89
CA ILE A 90 -7.00 -4.53 14.60
C ILE A 90 -8.20 -5.40 14.24
N GLU A 91 -8.85 -5.08 13.13
CA GLU A 91 -10.01 -5.80 12.58
C GLU A 91 -9.65 -6.42 11.23
N CYS A 92 -10.49 -7.35 10.77
CA CYS A 92 -10.33 -7.96 9.45
C CYS A 92 -11.60 -7.73 8.64
N ALA A 93 -11.46 -7.25 7.41
CA ALA A 93 -12.48 -7.26 6.39
C ALA A 93 -12.14 -8.33 5.34
N VAL A 94 -13.17 -9.01 4.82
CA VAL A 94 -12.97 -10.10 3.88
C VAL A 94 -13.27 -9.65 2.46
N GLN A 95 -12.25 -9.66 1.61
CA GLN A 95 -12.42 -9.56 0.17
C GLN A 95 -12.70 -10.96 -0.38
N GLN A 96 -13.92 -11.24 -0.78
CA GLN A 96 -14.37 -12.58 -1.18
C GLN A 96 -13.58 -13.14 -2.38
N GLU A 97 -13.42 -12.34 -3.41
CA GLU A 97 -12.68 -12.70 -4.62
C GLU A 97 -11.53 -11.73 -4.88
N PRO A 98 -10.40 -12.17 -5.51
CA PRO A 98 -9.26 -11.29 -5.80
C PRO A 98 -9.54 -10.40 -7.04
N ARG A 99 -10.57 -9.55 -6.99
CA ARG A 99 -11.00 -8.74 -8.13
C ARG A 99 -10.23 -7.44 -8.30
N GLY A 100 -9.18 -7.22 -7.53
CA GLY A 100 -8.32 -6.05 -7.65
C GLY A 100 -8.32 -5.15 -6.42
N THR A 101 -7.53 -4.07 -6.49
CA THR A 101 -7.28 -3.19 -5.35
C THR A 101 -8.46 -2.28 -4.99
N ALA A 102 -9.29 -1.89 -5.95
CA ALA A 102 -10.53 -1.14 -5.65
C ALA A 102 -11.56 -2.01 -4.92
N ASP A 103 -11.67 -3.30 -5.29
CA ASP A 103 -12.52 -4.25 -4.59
C ASP A 103 -12.03 -4.52 -3.16
N ALA A 104 -10.71 -4.53 -2.94
CA ALA A 104 -10.15 -4.60 -1.60
C ALA A 104 -10.54 -3.38 -0.74
N VAL A 105 -10.53 -2.18 -1.31
CA VAL A 105 -11.00 -0.98 -0.60
C VAL A 105 -12.48 -1.06 -0.29
N LEU A 106 -13.32 -1.52 -1.22
CA LEU A 106 -14.76 -1.73 -1.01
C LEU A 106 -15.05 -2.67 0.17
N ALA A 107 -14.25 -3.73 0.34
CA ALA A 107 -14.42 -4.66 1.46
C ALA A 107 -14.25 -3.99 2.83
N ALA A 108 -13.61 -2.82 2.91
CA ALA A 108 -13.40 -2.07 4.14
C ALA A 108 -14.41 -0.94 4.38
N GLU A 109 -15.51 -0.87 3.63
CA GLU A 109 -16.48 0.23 3.73
C GLU A 109 -17.15 0.31 5.11
N ASP A 110 -17.61 -0.82 5.64
CA ASP A 110 -18.22 -0.89 6.98
C ASP A 110 -17.23 -0.44 8.07
N PHE A 111 -15.95 -0.81 7.93
CA PHE A 111 -14.89 -0.33 8.81
C PHE A 111 -14.71 1.18 8.73
N ALA A 112 -14.73 1.75 7.53
CA ALA A 112 -14.60 3.20 7.35
C ALA A 112 -15.75 3.96 8.01
N ALA A 113 -16.98 3.44 7.96
CA ALA A 113 -18.16 3.97 8.66
C ALA A 113 -18.36 5.48 8.44
N GLY A 114 -18.09 5.98 7.24
CA GLY A 114 -18.20 7.39 6.88
C GLY A 114 -17.01 8.28 7.25
N ASP A 115 -15.99 7.75 7.93
CA ASP A 115 -14.78 8.50 8.27
C ASP A 115 -13.77 8.53 7.11
N THR A 116 -12.81 9.45 7.20
CA THR A 116 -11.60 9.41 6.38
C THR A 116 -10.64 8.34 6.91
N PHE A 117 -9.92 7.67 6.02
CA PHE A 117 -9.00 6.59 6.36
C PHE A 117 -7.77 6.57 5.45
N VAL A 118 -6.66 6.04 5.97
CA VAL A 118 -5.45 5.80 5.19
C VAL A 118 -5.54 4.41 4.56
N VAL A 119 -5.05 4.25 3.33
CA VAL A 119 -4.93 2.96 2.63
C VAL A 119 -3.48 2.72 2.28
N CYS A 120 -3.00 1.51 2.53
CA CYS A 120 -1.65 1.07 2.17
C CYS A 120 -1.62 -0.43 1.82
N ASN A 121 -0.54 -0.85 1.16
CA ASN A 121 -0.27 -2.27 0.92
C ASN A 121 0.30 -2.95 2.16
N GLY A 122 -0.01 -4.23 2.35
CA GLY A 122 0.52 -5.05 3.44
C GLY A 122 1.93 -5.61 3.18
N ASP A 123 2.47 -5.41 2.00
CA ASP A 123 3.82 -5.83 1.57
C ASP A 123 4.76 -4.65 1.28
N ASN A 124 4.36 -3.42 1.66
CA ASN A 124 5.17 -2.22 1.58
C ASN A 124 5.37 -1.59 2.95
N LEU A 125 6.58 -1.14 3.24
CA LEU A 125 6.87 -0.31 4.41
C LEU A 125 7.15 1.12 3.96
N TYR A 126 6.26 2.01 4.36
CA TYR A 126 6.27 3.40 3.94
C TYR A 126 7.02 4.30 4.95
N PRO A 127 7.57 5.43 4.50
CA PRO A 127 8.19 6.41 5.37
C PRO A 127 7.23 6.90 6.45
N SER A 128 7.69 6.93 7.71
CA SER A 128 6.88 7.41 8.83
C SER A 128 6.45 8.87 8.66
N ALA A 129 7.26 9.68 7.98
CA ALA A 129 6.92 11.07 7.66
C ALA A 129 5.68 11.16 6.76
N ALA A 130 5.62 10.35 5.68
CA ALA A 130 4.48 10.33 4.76
C ALA A 130 3.20 9.84 5.44
N LEU A 131 3.28 8.76 6.21
CA LEU A 131 2.16 8.25 7.02
C LEU A 131 1.66 9.30 8.02
N GLY A 132 2.57 9.94 8.74
CA GLY A 132 2.25 10.98 9.73
C GLY A 132 1.63 12.23 9.07
N GLN A 133 2.03 12.60 7.86
CA GLN A 133 1.39 13.69 7.13
C GLN A 133 -0.08 13.35 6.81
N LEU A 134 -0.34 12.15 6.28
CA LEU A 134 -1.71 11.72 5.97
C LEU A 134 -2.60 11.65 7.22
N ALA A 135 -2.07 11.15 8.36
CA ALA A 135 -2.82 11.00 9.59
C ALA A 135 -3.22 12.34 10.23
N ARG A 136 -2.35 13.37 10.13
CA ARG A 136 -2.57 14.69 10.77
C ARG A 136 -3.53 15.60 10.03
N LEU A 137 -3.84 15.34 8.77
CA LEU A 137 -4.77 16.16 7.99
C LEU A 137 -6.17 16.18 8.63
N GLN A 138 -6.81 17.35 8.63
CA GLN A 138 -8.13 17.56 9.25
C GLN A 138 -9.21 17.93 8.23
N ASP A 139 -8.81 18.13 6.97
CA ASP A 139 -9.76 18.41 5.88
C ASP A 139 -10.48 17.14 5.41
N GLY A 140 -11.54 17.30 4.63
CA GLY A 140 -12.29 16.21 4.00
C GLY A 140 -11.73 15.76 2.65
N ASP A 141 -10.58 16.30 2.23
CA ASP A 141 -9.99 16.01 0.93
C ASP A 141 -9.30 14.64 0.88
N CYS A 142 -9.27 14.06 -0.32
CA CYS A 142 -8.45 12.89 -0.60
C CYS A 142 -6.98 13.28 -0.83
N ARG A 143 -6.07 12.38 -0.47
CA ARG A 143 -4.64 12.52 -0.70
C ARG A 143 -4.04 11.26 -1.28
N VAL A 144 -3.02 11.43 -2.11
CA VAL A 144 -2.10 10.36 -2.53
C VAL A 144 -0.68 10.81 -2.20
N VAL A 145 0.16 9.88 -1.75
CA VAL A 145 1.59 10.17 -1.65
C VAL A 145 2.21 9.93 -3.02
N GLY A 146 2.80 10.98 -3.57
CA GLY A 146 3.62 10.94 -4.77
C GLY A 146 5.07 10.70 -4.38
N PHE A 147 5.60 9.55 -4.73
CA PHE A 147 7.00 9.23 -4.53
C PHE A 147 7.82 9.66 -5.74
N ASP A 148 8.86 10.44 -5.52
CA ASP A 148 9.78 10.79 -6.59
C ASP A 148 10.56 9.56 -7.05
N ARG A 149 10.65 9.37 -8.37
CA ARG A 149 11.42 8.27 -8.98
C ARG A 149 12.85 8.21 -8.45
N ASP A 150 13.53 9.35 -8.43
CA ASP A 150 14.93 9.41 -8.05
C ASP A 150 15.13 9.18 -6.55
N GLY A 151 14.14 9.59 -5.73
CA GLY A 151 14.06 9.25 -4.32
C GLY A 151 13.91 7.74 -4.10
N LEU A 152 13.00 7.09 -4.83
CA LEU A 152 12.84 5.64 -4.79
C LEU A 152 14.12 4.92 -5.22
N LEU A 153 14.79 5.37 -6.28
CA LEU A 153 16.05 4.77 -6.74
C LEU A 153 17.17 4.86 -5.70
N ARG A 154 17.21 5.94 -4.94
CA ARG A 154 18.26 6.14 -3.91
C ARG A 154 17.99 5.42 -2.61
N HIS A 155 16.71 5.31 -2.20
CA HIS A 155 16.35 5.00 -0.83
C HIS A 155 15.45 3.76 -0.67
N SER A 156 15.12 3.03 -1.77
CA SER A 156 14.34 1.79 -1.69
C SER A 156 15.14 0.57 -2.16
N ASN A 157 14.55 -0.61 -1.97
CA ASN A 157 15.04 -1.86 -2.54
C ASN A 157 14.43 -2.15 -3.93
N ILE A 158 13.82 -1.15 -4.57
CA ILE A 158 13.10 -1.31 -5.82
C ILE A 158 14.06 -1.15 -6.99
N ALA A 159 14.16 -2.18 -7.83
CA ALA A 159 14.98 -2.13 -9.04
C ALA A 159 14.42 -1.09 -10.05
N PRO A 160 15.28 -0.38 -10.81
CA PRO A 160 14.86 0.67 -11.74
C PRO A 160 13.79 0.22 -12.74
N GLU A 161 13.88 -1.02 -13.21
CA GLU A 161 12.94 -1.60 -14.19
C GLU A 161 11.52 -1.72 -13.63
N ARG A 162 11.40 -1.88 -12.30
CA ARG A 162 10.11 -2.01 -11.63
C ARG A 162 9.39 -0.68 -11.49
N ILE A 163 10.11 0.45 -11.42
CA ILE A 163 9.50 1.78 -11.28
C ILE A 163 8.63 2.11 -12.50
N LYS A 164 9.03 1.67 -13.70
CA LYS A 164 8.23 1.84 -14.93
C LYS A 164 6.87 1.13 -14.89
N ALA A 165 6.71 0.17 -13.98
CA ALA A 165 5.47 -0.59 -13.80
C ALA A 165 4.53 0.03 -12.75
N PHE A 166 4.88 1.16 -12.15
CA PHE A 166 4.02 1.90 -11.23
C PHE A 166 3.14 2.89 -11.98
N ALA A 167 2.07 3.34 -11.34
CA ALA A 167 1.23 4.38 -11.90
C ALA A 167 1.96 5.73 -11.82
N ALA A 168 1.98 6.45 -12.95
CA ALA A 168 2.51 7.81 -13.03
C ALA A 168 1.40 8.84 -12.76
N MET A 169 1.76 9.96 -12.15
CA MET A 169 0.85 11.02 -11.78
C MET A 169 1.15 12.32 -12.49
N THR A 170 0.11 13.08 -12.81
CA THR A 170 0.20 14.49 -13.22
C THR A 170 -0.38 15.35 -12.13
N VAL A 171 0.33 16.44 -11.80
CA VAL A 171 0.02 17.32 -10.68
C VAL A 171 0.00 18.76 -11.18
N ALA A 172 -1.00 19.53 -10.78
CA ALA A 172 -1.07 20.96 -11.04
C ALA A 172 -0.13 21.73 -10.09
N GLU A 173 0.22 22.98 -10.44
CA GLU A 173 1.08 23.84 -9.63
C GLU A 173 0.59 24.05 -8.18
N ASP A 174 -0.72 24.01 -7.97
CA ASP A 174 -1.33 24.10 -6.63
C ASP A 174 -1.33 22.79 -5.83
N GLY A 175 -0.68 21.75 -6.33
CA GLY A 175 -0.57 20.43 -5.70
C GLY A 175 -1.79 19.52 -5.89
N ARG A 176 -2.77 19.89 -6.73
CA ARG A 176 -3.89 19.01 -7.08
C ARG A 176 -3.45 17.92 -8.03
N LEU A 177 -3.88 16.69 -7.75
CA LEU A 177 -3.77 15.58 -8.68
C LEU A 177 -4.70 15.84 -9.88
N THR A 178 -4.14 15.90 -11.08
CA THR A 178 -4.89 16.11 -12.32
C THR A 178 -5.02 14.85 -13.17
N GLY A 179 -4.19 13.85 -12.91
CA GLY A 179 -4.25 12.56 -13.56
C GLY A 179 -3.40 11.50 -12.87
N ILE A 180 -3.81 10.25 -13.03
CA ILE A 180 -3.06 9.08 -12.62
C ILE A 180 -3.27 7.98 -13.65
N VAL A 181 -2.18 7.39 -14.14
CA VAL A 181 -2.22 6.36 -15.20
C VAL A 181 -1.41 5.16 -14.76
N GLU A 182 -2.09 4.02 -14.68
CA GLU A 182 -1.49 2.73 -14.31
C GLU A 182 -0.58 2.23 -15.45
N LYS A 183 0.67 1.90 -15.12
CA LYS A 183 1.65 1.31 -16.05
C LYS A 183 1.68 1.99 -17.42
N PRO A 184 1.92 3.31 -17.49
CA PRO A 184 1.94 3.99 -18.78
C PRO A 184 3.03 3.39 -19.68
N PRO A 185 2.77 3.23 -21.00
CA PRO A 185 3.74 2.65 -21.93
C PRO A 185 4.99 3.52 -22.07
N ASP A 186 4.86 4.82 -21.85
CA ASP A 186 5.94 5.79 -21.87
C ASP A 186 5.84 6.67 -20.61
N VAL A 187 6.59 6.30 -19.60
CA VAL A 187 6.57 6.97 -18.28
C VAL A 187 7.25 8.35 -18.33
N GLU A 188 8.17 8.55 -19.26
CA GLU A 188 8.92 9.82 -19.36
C GLU A 188 8.02 11.00 -19.77
N ARG A 189 6.88 10.75 -20.40
CA ARG A 189 5.87 11.79 -20.68
C ARG A 189 5.27 12.45 -19.43
N TYR A 190 5.44 11.81 -18.26
CA TYR A 190 4.91 12.29 -16.97
C TYR A 190 5.94 13.05 -16.16
N VAL A 191 7.19 13.15 -16.64
CA VAL A 191 8.23 13.98 -16.00
C VAL A 191 7.84 15.45 -16.11
N ARG A 192 7.88 16.17 -14.97
CA ARG A 192 7.66 17.62 -14.90
C ARG A 192 8.69 18.22 -13.95
N ASP A 193 9.35 19.28 -14.40
CA ASP A 193 10.38 19.99 -13.62
C ASP A 193 11.47 19.07 -13.06
N GLY A 194 11.83 18.03 -13.82
CA GLY A 194 12.81 17.02 -13.43
C GLY A 194 12.29 15.90 -12.56
N HIS A 195 11.05 15.96 -12.08
CA HIS A 195 10.44 14.95 -11.22
C HIS A 195 9.48 14.03 -11.96
N LEU A 196 9.52 12.75 -11.63
CA LEU A 196 8.51 11.76 -11.99
C LEU A 196 7.84 11.25 -10.69
N TRP A 197 6.62 11.69 -10.48
CA TRP A 197 5.84 11.27 -9.32
C TRP A 197 5.10 9.96 -9.62
N VAL A 198 5.39 8.94 -8.85
CA VAL A 198 4.76 7.61 -8.97
C VAL A 198 3.93 7.26 -7.75
N ASN A 199 2.93 6.44 -7.98
CA ASN A 199 2.04 5.94 -6.94
C ASN A 199 2.50 4.57 -6.43
N MET A 200 2.60 4.46 -5.10
CA MET A 200 2.93 3.22 -4.38
C MET A 200 1.76 2.74 -3.51
N ASN A 201 0.51 3.09 -3.86
CA ASN A 201 -0.70 2.75 -3.11
C ASN A 201 -0.72 3.24 -1.66
N LEU A 202 -0.18 4.42 -1.41
CA LEU A 202 -0.34 5.11 -0.13
C LEU A 202 -1.29 6.30 -0.30
N TYR A 203 -2.49 6.18 0.29
CA TYR A 203 -3.57 7.14 0.13
C TYR A 203 -4.20 7.52 1.47
N ARG A 204 -4.85 8.68 1.50
CA ARG A 204 -5.92 9.01 2.44
C ARG A 204 -7.18 9.29 1.64
N PHE A 205 -8.25 8.57 1.95
CA PHE A 205 -9.52 8.70 1.27
C PHE A 205 -10.61 9.31 2.16
N ALA A 206 -11.48 10.08 1.52
CA ALA A 206 -12.83 10.36 2.00
C ALA A 206 -13.79 9.24 1.54
N PRO A 207 -14.97 9.08 2.14
CA PRO A 207 -15.94 8.03 1.79
C PRO A 207 -16.37 8.00 0.32
N ALA A 208 -16.26 9.11 -0.40
CA ALA A 208 -16.56 9.19 -1.83
C ALA A 208 -15.76 8.20 -2.69
N ILE A 209 -14.67 7.62 -2.17
CA ILE A 209 -13.89 6.58 -2.87
C ILE A 209 -14.73 5.33 -3.14
N PHE A 210 -15.64 4.97 -2.24
CA PHE A 210 -16.45 3.76 -2.38
C PHE A 210 -17.39 3.83 -3.60
N ASP A 211 -18.01 4.99 -3.85
CA ASP A 211 -18.84 5.20 -5.04
C ASP A 211 -18.00 5.20 -6.32
N ALA A 212 -16.78 5.74 -6.26
CA ALA A 212 -15.86 5.67 -7.38
C ALA A 212 -15.45 4.21 -7.67
N CYS A 213 -15.10 3.43 -6.65
CA CYS A 213 -14.78 2.00 -6.79
C CYS A 213 -15.93 1.18 -7.39
N ARG A 214 -17.19 1.51 -7.06
CA ARG A 214 -18.35 0.84 -7.65
C ARG A 214 -18.61 1.23 -9.12
N SER A 215 -18.19 2.43 -9.52
CA SER A 215 -18.49 2.97 -10.87
C SER A 215 -17.47 2.59 -11.94
N ILE A 216 -16.30 2.10 -11.56
CA ILE A 216 -15.26 1.71 -12.50
C ILE A 216 -15.55 0.34 -13.14
N LYS A 217 -14.94 0.12 -14.30
CA LYS A 217 -14.95 -1.19 -14.98
C LYS A 217 -13.63 -1.91 -14.74
N PRO A 218 -13.62 -3.25 -14.78
CA PRO A 218 -12.37 -4.01 -14.73
C PRO A 218 -11.42 -3.62 -15.88
N ASP A 219 -10.13 -3.62 -15.59
CA ASP A 219 -9.09 -3.47 -16.61
C ASP A 219 -9.29 -4.56 -17.70
N PRO A 220 -9.28 -4.20 -18.98
CA PRO A 220 -9.60 -5.16 -20.05
C PRO A 220 -8.59 -6.28 -20.23
N VAL A 221 -7.36 -6.11 -19.73
CA VAL A 221 -6.26 -7.07 -19.85
C VAL A 221 -6.12 -7.95 -18.60
N ARG A 222 -6.20 -7.32 -17.43
CA ARG A 222 -5.99 -8.00 -16.13
C ARG A 222 -7.30 -8.47 -15.49
N HIS A 223 -8.44 -7.98 -15.97
CA HIS A 223 -9.77 -8.21 -15.41
C HIS A 223 -9.91 -7.82 -13.93
N GLU A 224 -9.10 -6.86 -13.49
CA GLU A 224 -9.06 -6.36 -12.11
C GLU A 224 -9.67 -4.95 -12.00
N LEU A 225 -10.35 -4.69 -10.89
CA LEU A 225 -10.83 -3.37 -10.50
C LEU A 225 -9.65 -2.60 -9.86
N GLU A 226 -9.00 -1.76 -10.64
CA GLU A 226 -7.81 -1.02 -10.24
C GLU A 226 -8.16 0.18 -9.38
N LEU A 227 -7.51 0.33 -8.24
CA LEU A 227 -7.72 1.50 -7.37
C LEU A 227 -7.33 2.82 -8.06
N THR A 228 -6.31 2.78 -8.91
CA THR A 228 -5.90 3.92 -9.74
C THR A 228 -7.01 4.40 -10.68
N ALA A 229 -7.84 3.49 -11.21
CA ALA A 229 -9.02 3.85 -12.01
C ALA A 229 -10.10 4.56 -11.16
N ALA A 230 -10.32 4.10 -9.93
CA ALA A 230 -11.25 4.77 -9.01
C ALA A 230 -10.73 6.16 -8.59
N VAL A 231 -9.42 6.30 -8.38
CA VAL A 231 -8.78 7.60 -8.13
C VAL A 231 -8.94 8.53 -9.34
N ALA A 232 -8.70 8.05 -10.55
CA ALA A 232 -8.88 8.83 -11.77
C ALA A 232 -10.34 9.30 -11.92
N GLU A 233 -11.32 8.46 -11.57
CA GLU A 233 -12.73 8.82 -11.55
C GLU A 233 -13.04 9.91 -10.52
N LEU A 234 -12.47 9.85 -9.30
CA LEU A 234 -12.61 10.94 -8.31
C LEU A 234 -11.99 12.24 -8.81
N VAL A 235 -10.81 12.18 -9.41
CA VAL A 235 -10.17 13.36 -10.02
C VAL A 235 -11.06 13.99 -11.08
N ARG A 236 -11.68 13.16 -11.94
CA ARG A 236 -12.62 13.63 -12.96
C ARG A 236 -13.87 14.29 -12.37
N ARG A 237 -14.40 13.77 -11.25
CA ARG A 237 -15.54 14.37 -10.54
C ARG A 237 -15.18 15.71 -9.87
N GLY A 238 -13.93 15.93 -9.52
CA GLY A 238 -13.41 17.15 -8.93
C GLY A 238 -13.81 17.42 -7.47
N LYS A 239 -14.62 16.56 -6.87
CA LYS A 239 -15.03 16.65 -5.45
C LYS A 239 -15.20 15.25 -4.84
N PRO A 240 -14.62 14.98 -3.63
CA PRO A 240 -13.69 15.86 -2.90
C PRO A 240 -12.43 16.18 -3.70
N ALA A 241 -11.71 17.24 -3.33
CA ALA A 241 -10.43 17.54 -3.98
C ALA A 241 -9.43 16.42 -3.75
N PHE A 242 -8.62 16.13 -4.77
CA PHE A 242 -7.56 15.14 -4.65
C PHE A 242 -6.20 15.84 -4.77
N ARG A 243 -5.39 15.77 -3.72
CA ARG A 243 -4.09 16.45 -3.66
C ARG A 243 -2.95 15.46 -3.47
N VAL A 244 -1.76 15.89 -3.85
CA VAL A 244 -0.53 15.09 -3.72
C VAL A 244 0.24 15.53 -2.47
N VAL A 245 0.70 14.56 -1.70
CA VAL A 245 1.73 14.71 -0.68
C VAL A 245 3.03 14.20 -1.30
N PHE A 246 4.00 15.07 -1.49
CA PHE A 246 5.26 14.72 -2.14
C PHE A 246 6.23 14.07 -1.15
N SER A 247 6.92 13.01 -1.60
CA SER A 247 7.97 12.35 -0.84
C SER A 247 9.13 11.95 -1.75
N GLU A 248 10.34 12.29 -1.34
CA GLU A 248 11.59 11.82 -1.95
C GLU A 248 12.19 10.62 -1.20
N ASP A 249 11.49 10.14 -0.18
CA ASP A 249 11.91 8.98 0.61
C ASP A 249 11.69 7.66 -0.16
N GLY A 250 12.38 6.60 0.29
CA GLY A 250 12.20 5.25 -0.22
C GLY A 250 11.01 4.52 0.39
N VAL A 251 10.56 3.50 -0.33
CA VAL A 251 9.59 2.51 0.15
C VAL A 251 10.26 1.14 0.14
N LEU A 252 10.22 0.42 1.25
CA LEU A 252 10.63 -0.97 1.25
C LEU A 252 9.50 -1.81 0.65
N ASP A 253 9.79 -2.50 -0.46
CA ASP A 253 8.80 -3.29 -1.19
C ASP A 253 9.17 -4.77 -1.18
N LEU A 254 8.22 -5.63 -0.79
CA LEU A 254 8.38 -7.08 -0.73
C LEU A 254 7.55 -7.75 -1.82
N THR A 255 8.04 -7.75 -3.04
CA THR A 255 7.32 -8.31 -4.20
C THR A 255 7.72 -9.75 -4.53
N SER A 256 9.01 -10.08 -4.46
CA SER A 256 9.60 -11.35 -4.85
C SER A 256 10.57 -11.87 -3.79
N ARG A 257 10.99 -13.12 -3.93
CA ARG A 257 11.98 -13.74 -3.00
C ARG A 257 13.31 -12.99 -2.97
N SER A 258 13.73 -12.40 -4.09
CA SER A 258 14.96 -11.62 -4.17
C SER A 258 14.93 -10.33 -3.35
N ASP A 259 13.74 -9.86 -2.95
CA ASP A 259 13.60 -8.66 -2.12
C ASP A 259 13.90 -8.95 -0.63
N ILE A 260 13.81 -10.22 -0.18
CA ILE A 260 13.93 -10.61 1.23
C ILE A 260 15.27 -10.18 1.85
N PRO A 261 16.45 -10.50 1.27
CA PRO A 261 17.70 -10.09 1.88
C PRO A 261 17.89 -8.58 1.97
N ALA A 262 17.38 -7.83 0.98
CA ALA A 262 17.44 -6.37 1.00
C ALA A 262 16.50 -5.80 2.08
N ALA A 263 15.31 -6.40 2.24
CA ALA A 263 14.36 -6.03 3.29
C ALA A 263 14.95 -6.26 4.69
N GLU A 264 15.56 -7.42 4.93
CA GLU A 264 16.19 -7.71 6.23
C GLU A 264 17.33 -6.74 6.55
N ARG A 265 18.18 -6.41 5.58
CA ARG A 265 19.23 -5.40 5.78
C ARG A 265 18.67 -4.03 6.14
N ALA A 266 17.61 -3.60 5.45
CA ALA A 266 16.96 -2.32 5.72
C ALA A 266 16.26 -2.26 7.10
N LEU A 267 15.89 -3.41 7.65
CA LEU A 267 15.20 -3.54 8.93
C LEU A 267 16.14 -3.86 10.11
N ALA A 268 17.44 -4.10 9.87
CA ALA A 268 18.38 -4.61 10.88
C ALA A 268 18.41 -3.80 12.18
N ASP A 269 18.35 -2.47 12.07
CA ASP A 269 18.37 -1.56 13.22
C ASP A 269 16.96 -1.14 13.69
N ARG A 270 15.92 -1.63 13.03
CA ARG A 270 14.55 -1.24 13.35
C ARG A 270 14.00 -2.04 14.51
N ARG A 271 13.64 -1.33 15.58
CA ARG A 271 12.94 -1.90 16.74
C ARG A 271 11.44 -1.61 16.63
N LEU A 272 10.63 -2.65 16.81
CA LEU A 272 9.19 -2.49 16.90
C LEU A 272 8.80 -1.95 18.29
N SER A 273 7.72 -1.18 18.34
CA SER A 273 7.19 -0.61 19.57
C SER A 273 6.40 -1.60 20.42
N PHE A 274 6.16 -2.84 19.92
CA PHE A 274 5.42 -3.92 20.59
C PHE A 274 6.03 -5.32 20.38
#